data_b4e5ae39c7eefedbdb2b3dd55faddc98
#
_entry.id   b4e5ae39c7eefedbdb2b3dd55faddc98
#
_cell.length_a   1.000
_cell.length_b   1.000
_cell.length_c   1.000
_cell.angle_alpha   90.00
_cell.angle_beta   90.00
_cell.angle_gamma   90.00
#
_symmetry.space_group_name_H-M   'P 1'
#
loop_
_entity.id
_entity.type
_entity.pdbx_description
1 polymer ?
#
loop_
_entity_poly.entity_id
_entity_poly.type
_entity_poly.pdbx_seq_one_letter_code
_entity_poly.pdbx_strand_id
1 'polypeptide(L)'
;NIGYVIQQIGLFPNMTIEENITVVPRMLGWDKKRCRERATELMNMVALDPHKFLNRYPKEMSGGQQQRIGVIRALAADPPVLLMDEPFGAVDPINREAIQNEFLEMQRQLKKTVMLVSHDIDEALKLGDRIAVFGQGKIVQCATPDELLAKPANEFVGSFVGQDRTLKRLLLVQAGDVTDQQQTLTVKRSTPLAEAFALMDDNDMRSITVVDNDGRPLGFVKRREARGASGNCEELLHSFKITGKAEENLRVVLSKLYEHNSVWMPIVDEDGRYSGEISQDYIADYLSSGRTRRSLNR
;
A
#
# COMPACT_ATOMS: atom_id res chain seq x y z
N ASN A 1 7.51 -4.27 -28.64
CA ASN A 1 8.01 -2.97 -28.15
C ASN A 1 8.14 -3.04 -26.64
N ILE A 2 9.33 -2.73 -26.09
CA ILE A 2 9.63 -2.68 -24.66
C ILE A 2 10.25 -1.30 -24.41
N GLY A 3 9.76 -0.58 -23.39
CA GLY A 3 10.40 0.62 -22.87
C GLY A 3 11.53 0.25 -21.92
N TYR A 4 12.63 0.98 -21.94
CA TYR A 4 13.77 0.69 -21.08
C TYR A 4 14.27 1.96 -20.38
N VAL A 5 14.39 1.89 -19.06
CA VAL A 5 14.99 2.91 -18.19
C VAL A 5 16.28 2.36 -17.63
N ILE A 6 17.41 2.96 -18.03
CA ILE A 6 18.75 2.55 -17.58
C ILE A 6 19.07 3.13 -16.21
N GLN A 7 19.97 2.48 -15.48
CA GLN A 7 20.41 2.84 -14.13
C GLN A 7 20.93 4.29 -14.00
N GLN A 8 21.70 4.76 -14.94
CA GLN A 8 22.03 6.18 -15.09
C GLN A 8 21.00 6.84 -15.98
N ILE A 9 20.47 7.99 -15.59
CA ILE A 9 19.34 8.70 -16.25
C ILE A 9 19.45 8.72 -17.79
N GLY A 10 20.67 8.72 -18.33
CA GLY A 10 21.01 8.47 -19.73
C GLY A 10 20.32 9.42 -20.73
N LEU A 11 19.93 10.62 -20.28
CA LEU A 11 19.42 11.64 -21.18
C LEU A 11 20.53 12.13 -22.11
N PHE A 12 20.19 12.39 -23.36
CA PHE A 12 21.12 12.95 -24.32
C PHE A 12 21.39 14.42 -23.98
N PRO A 13 22.62 14.78 -23.55
CA PRO A 13 22.91 16.11 -23.00
C PRO A 13 22.78 17.24 -24.02
N ASN A 14 22.94 16.91 -25.31
CA ASN A 14 22.89 17.86 -26.43
C ASN A 14 21.49 17.94 -27.07
N MET A 15 20.50 17.28 -26.50
CA MET A 15 19.11 17.32 -26.95
C MET A 15 18.25 18.02 -25.90
N THR A 16 17.24 18.76 -26.37
CA THR A 16 16.22 19.33 -25.49
C THR A 16 15.41 18.22 -24.80
N ILE A 17 14.64 18.58 -23.80
CA ILE A 17 13.74 17.62 -23.12
C ILE A 17 12.69 17.06 -24.09
N GLU A 18 12.11 17.89 -24.96
CA GLU A 18 11.20 17.42 -26.01
C GLU A 18 11.88 16.39 -26.92
N GLU A 19 13.09 16.68 -27.35
CA GLU A 19 13.88 15.78 -28.22
C GLU A 19 14.22 14.47 -27.50
N ASN A 20 14.63 14.53 -26.24
CA ASN A 20 14.87 13.34 -25.43
C ASN A 20 13.64 12.45 -25.31
N ILE A 21 12.48 13.02 -24.97
CA ILE A 21 11.23 12.25 -24.83
C ILE A 21 10.85 11.62 -26.17
N THR A 22 11.01 12.36 -27.28
CA THR A 22 10.49 11.96 -28.58
C THR A 22 11.47 11.19 -29.47
N VAL A 23 12.66 10.82 -28.97
CA VAL A 23 13.66 10.04 -29.75
C VAL A 23 13.03 8.79 -30.35
N VAL A 24 12.42 7.92 -29.53
CA VAL A 24 11.85 6.66 -30.03
C VAL A 24 10.62 6.89 -30.92
N PRO A 25 9.63 7.72 -30.55
CA PRO A 25 8.55 8.08 -31.45
C PRO A 25 9.02 8.57 -32.87
N ARG A 26 10.03 9.45 -32.89
CA ARG A 26 10.60 9.92 -34.17
C ARG A 26 11.24 8.79 -34.98
N MET A 27 11.98 7.90 -34.35
CA MET A 27 12.55 6.71 -34.99
C MET A 27 11.48 5.78 -35.57
N LEU A 28 10.30 5.76 -34.97
CA LEU A 28 9.11 5.02 -35.42
C LEU A 28 8.31 5.78 -36.49
N GLY A 29 8.80 6.94 -36.96
CA GLY A 29 8.18 7.71 -38.03
C GLY A 29 6.99 8.57 -37.58
N TRP A 30 6.83 8.88 -36.29
CA TRP A 30 5.79 9.81 -35.86
C TRP A 30 6.10 11.23 -36.35
N ASP A 31 5.08 11.94 -36.76
CA ASP A 31 5.22 13.34 -37.15
C ASP A 31 5.49 14.26 -35.94
N LYS A 32 5.97 15.48 -36.22
CA LYS A 32 6.35 16.43 -35.16
C LYS A 32 5.19 16.81 -34.25
N LYS A 33 3.98 16.95 -34.80
CA LYS A 33 2.81 17.36 -34.05
C LYS A 33 2.43 16.28 -33.01
N ARG A 34 2.32 15.03 -33.45
CA ARG A 34 2.05 13.87 -32.60
C ARG A 34 3.14 13.69 -31.54
N CYS A 35 4.41 13.85 -31.87
CA CYS A 35 5.52 13.78 -30.94
C CYS A 35 5.37 14.83 -29.82
N ARG A 36 5.08 16.09 -30.18
CA ARG A 36 4.92 17.18 -29.21
C ARG A 36 3.71 17.00 -28.34
N GLU A 37 2.58 16.59 -28.88
CA GLU A 37 1.36 16.27 -28.13
C GLU A 37 1.64 15.17 -27.09
N ARG A 38 2.30 14.09 -27.49
CA ARG A 38 2.69 13.00 -26.61
C ARG A 38 3.69 13.44 -25.53
N ALA A 39 4.69 14.23 -25.86
CA ALA A 39 5.63 14.77 -24.91
C ALA A 39 4.91 15.66 -23.87
N THR A 40 3.98 16.50 -24.30
CA THR A 40 3.17 17.35 -23.43
C THR A 40 2.29 16.54 -22.48
N GLU A 41 1.60 15.51 -22.98
CA GLU A 41 0.80 14.58 -22.18
C GLU A 41 1.63 13.93 -21.06
N LEU A 42 2.77 13.34 -21.43
CA LEU A 42 3.65 12.64 -20.50
C LEU A 42 4.31 13.58 -19.48
N MET A 43 4.65 14.81 -19.87
CA MET A 43 5.17 15.81 -18.94
C MET A 43 4.14 16.19 -17.87
N ASN A 44 2.87 16.37 -18.27
CA ASN A 44 1.78 16.64 -17.33
C ASN A 44 1.58 15.46 -16.35
N MET A 45 1.70 14.22 -16.83
CA MET A 45 1.57 13.02 -16.00
C MET A 45 2.61 12.97 -14.88
N VAL A 46 3.82 13.48 -15.11
CA VAL A 46 4.90 13.54 -14.11
C VAL A 46 5.00 14.91 -13.42
N ALA A 47 3.95 15.72 -13.47
CA ALA A 47 3.86 17.04 -12.83
C ALA A 47 5.01 18.00 -13.23
N LEU A 48 5.45 17.96 -14.49
CA LEU A 48 6.41 18.89 -15.07
C LEU A 48 5.72 19.77 -16.09
N ASP A 49 5.76 21.10 -15.90
CA ASP A 49 5.15 22.08 -16.82
C ASP A 49 5.80 22.01 -18.21
N PRO A 50 5.07 21.58 -19.26
CA PRO A 50 5.61 21.47 -20.62
C PRO A 50 6.09 22.80 -21.18
N HIS A 51 5.40 23.91 -20.88
CA HIS A 51 5.75 25.24 -21.36
C HIS A 51 7.10 25.71 -20.81
N LYS A 52 7.42 25.28 -19.58
CA LYS A 52 8.64 25.68 -18.90
C LYS A 52 9.84 24.79 -19.25
N PHE A 53 9.62 23.49 -19.49
CA PHE A 53 10.71 22.53 -19.50
C PHE A 53 10.98 21.86 -20.85
N LEU A 54 10.02 21.77 -21.81
CA LEU A 54 10.24 21.07 -23.09
C LEU A 54 11.44 21.55 -23.87
N ASN A 55 11.71 22.86 -23.85
CA ASN A 55 12.80 23.48 -24.59
C ASN A 55 14.13 23.55 -23.83
N ARG A 56 14.16 23.08 -22.58
CA ARG A 56 15.38 23.05 -21.78
C ARG A 56 16.25 21.85 -22.10
N TYR A 57 17.52 21.94 -21.67
CA TYR A 57 18.47 20.85 -21.75
C TYR A 57 18.56 20.12 -20.39
N PRO A 58 18.99 18.84 -20.37
CA PRO A 58 19.10 18.07 -19.12
C PRO A 58 19.90 18.78 -18.03
N LYS A 59 20.99 19.47 -18.34
CA LYS A 59 21.82 20.22 -17.39
C LYS A 59 21.09 21.33 -16.63
N GLU A 60 19.96 21.77 -17.14
CA GLU A 60 19.12 22.83 -16.54
C GLU A 60 18.03 22.27 -15.60
N MET A 61 18.05 20.95 -15.35
CA MET A 61 17.07 20.25 -14.55
C MET A 61 17.71 19.59 -13.35
N SER A 62 16.95 19.48 -12.25
CA SER A 62 17.42 18.71 -11.08
C SER A 62 17.50 17.20 -11.40
N GLY A 63 18.24 16.43 -10.62
CA GLY A 63 18.39 14.99 -10.80
C GLY A 63 17.02 14.26 -10.78
N GLY A 64 16.13 14.61 -9.85
CA GLY A 64 14.78 14.03 -9.80
C GLY A 64 13.92 14.39 -11.02
N GLN A 65 14.04 15.61 -11.56
CA GLN A 65 13.37 16.00 -12.80
C GLN A 65 13.92 15.20 -13.99
N GLN A 66 15.23 15.05 -14.09
CA GLN A 66 15.86 14.24 -15.15
C GLN A 66 15.42 12.77 -15.06
N GLN A 67 15.26 12.23 -13.85
CA GLN A 67 14.76 10.87 -13.62
C GLN A 67 13.35 10.70 -14.20
N ARG A 68 12.43 11.61 -13.88
CA ARG A 68 11.07 11.61 -14.44
C ARG A 68 11.09 11.66 -15.96
N ILE A 69 11.96 12.49 -16.56
CA ILE A 69 12.12 12.54 -18.02
C ILE A 69 12.63 11.20 -18.57
N GLY A 70 13.57 10.54 -17.90
CA GLY A 70 14.04 9.20 -18.28
C GLY A 70 12.92 8.17 -18.34
N VAL A 71 12.03 8.19 -17.36
CA VAL A 71 10.86 7.30 -17.31
C VAL A 71 9.89 7.60 -18.46
N ILE A 72 9.47 8.86 -18.65
CA ILE A 72 8.51 9.21 -19.70
C ILE A 72 9.09 9.06 -21.10
N ARG A 73 10.40 9.18 -21.29
CA ARG A 73 11.08 8.83 -22.55
C ARG A 73 10.85 7.36 -22.91
N ALA A 74 11.01 6.45 -21.92
CA ALA A 74 10.77 5.03 -22.14
C ALA A 74 9.29 4.72 -22.45
N LEU A 75 8.36 5.53 -21.95
CA LEU A 75 6.92 5.42 -22.18
C LEU A 75 6.43 6.12 -23.47
N ALA A 76 7.26 6.94 -24.10
CA ALA A 76 6.83 7.82 -25.19
C ALA A 76 6.22 7.08 -26.39
N ALA A 77 6.76 5.91 -26.74
CA ALA A 77 6.27 5.05 -27.81
C ALA A 77 5.14 4.09 -27.38
N ASP A 78 4.54 4.31 -26.22
CA ASP A 78 3.46 3.53 -25.65
C ASP A 78 3.73 2.00 -25.58
N PRO A 79 4.85 1.57 -24.97
CA PRO A 79 5.17 0.14 -24.87
C PRO A 79 4.22 -0.57 -23.91
N PRO A 80 3.89 -1.87 -24.12
CA PRO A 80 3.12 -2.67 -23.18
C PRO A 80 3.91 -3.06 -21.92
N VAL A 81 5.24 -3.09 -22.01
CA VAL A 81 6.16 -3.47 -20.92
C VAL A 81 7.23 -2.42 -20.74
N LEU A 82 7.50 -2.06 -19.48
CA LEU A 82 8.57 -1.15 -19.09
C LEU A 82 9.59 -1.94 -18.24
N LEU A 83 10.86 -1.93 -18.66
CA LEU A 83 11.98 -2.45 -17.87
C LEU A 83 12.71 -1.28 -17.22
N MET A 84 13.00 -1.37 -15.94
CA MET A 84 13.70 -0.34 -15.17
C MET A 84 14.87 -0.97 -14.41
N ASP A 85 16.06 -0.46 -14.63
CA ASP A 85 17.27 -0.93 -13.96
C ASP A 85 17.70 0.09 -12.91
N GLU A 86 17.54 -0.26 -11.63
CA GLU A 86 17.84 0.57 -10.45
C GLU A 86 17.38 2.04 -10.58
N PRO A 87 16.10 2.30 -10.92
CA PRO A 87 15.66 3.63 -11.31
C PRO A 87 15.76 4.68 -10.19
N PHE A 88 15.87 4.27 -8.93
CA PHE A 88 15.95 5.18 -7.78
C PHE A 88 17.33 5.18 -7.12
N GLY A 89 18.30 4.41 -7.63
CA GLY A 89 19.62 4.28 -7.03
C GLY A 89 20.42 5.59 -6.95
N ALA A 90 20.25 6.48 -7.94
CA ALA A 90 20.91 7.78 -7.97
C ALA A 90 20.16 8.91 -7.24
N VAL A 91 18.98 8.61 -6.68
CA VAL A 91 18.15 9.59 -5.95
C VAL A 91 18.62 9.69 -4.50
N ASP A 92 18.74 10.92 -3.99
CA ASP A 92 19.07 11.12 -2.57
C ASP A 92 18.01 10.52 -1.64
N PRO A 93 18.38 10.02 -0.45
CA PRO A 93 17.46 9.30 0.44
C PRO A 93 16.22 10.09 0.85
N ILE A 94 16.33 11.43 0.98
CA ILE A 94 15.22 12.27 1.45
C ILE A 94 14.13 12.37 0.40
N ASN A 95 14.51 12.51 -0.88
CA ASN A 95 13.56 12.66 -1.98
C ASN A 95 13.13 11.30 -2.57
N ARG A 96 13.85 10.20 -2.26
CA ARG A 96 13.60 8.88 -2.83
C ARG A 96 12.17 8.40 -2.57
N GLU A 97 11.70 8.52 -1.33
CA GLU A 97 10.35 8.10 -0.96
C GLU A 97 9.26 8.89 -1.70
N ALA A 98 9.42 10.19 -1.86
CA ALA A 98 8.49 11.03 -2.59
C ALA A 98 8.42 10.62 -4.07
N ILE A 99 9.58 10.38 -4.71
CA ILE A 99 9.64 9.96 -6.12
C ILE A 99 9.05 8.57 -6.32
N GLN A 100 9.27 7.64 -5.39
CA GLN A 100 8.65 6.31 -5.42
C GLN A 100 7.12 6.40 -5.31
N ASN A 101 6.59 7.26 -4.43
CA ASN A 101 5.15 7.46 -4.30
C ASN A 101 4.55 8.06 -5.57
N GLU A 102 5.21 9.04 -6.19
CA GLU A 102 4.81 9.60 -7.48
C GLU A 102 4.83 8.54 -8.61
N PHE A 103 5.83 7.66 -8.58
CA PHE A 103 5.91 6.55 -9.54
C PHE A 103 4.75 5.57 -9.37
N LEU A 104 4.38 5.21 -8.14
CA LEU A 104 3.22 4.35 -7.87
C LEU A 104 1.92 4.98 -8.38
N GLU A 105 1.74 6.28 -8.18
CA GLU A 105 0.55 6.98 -8.66
C GLU A 105 0.50 7.01 -10.20
N MET A 106 1.64 7.27 -10.83
CA MET A 106 1.78 7.19 -12.28
C MET A 106 1.48 5.78 -12.82
N GLN A 107 1.99 4.73 -12.16
CA GLN A 107 1.78 3.34 -12.56
C GLN A 107 0.30 2.94 -12.51
N ARG A 108 -0.45 3.38 -11.49
CA ARG A 108 -1.90 3.15 -11.39
C ARG A 108 -2.67 3.71 -12.57
N GLN A 109 -2.25 4.88 -13.08
CA GLN A 109 -2.86 5.53 -14.24
C GLN A 109 -2.49 4.84 -15.56
N LEU A 110 -1.23 4.43 -15.69
CA LEU A 110 -0.70 3.84 -16.92
C LEU A 110 -1.20 2.43 -17.20
N LYS A 111 -1.49 1.62 -16.17
CA LYS A 111 -1.89 0.20 -16.29
C LYS A 111 -0.94 -0.63 -17.18
N LYS A 112 0.39 -0.38 -17.08
CA LYS A 112 1.42 -1.09 -17.83
C LYS A 112 2.09 -2.14 -16.95
N THR A 113 2.62 -3.19 -17.58
CA THR A 113 3.50 -4.13 -16.90
C THR A 113 4.86 -3.48 -16.69
N VAL A 114 5.29 -3.37 -15.45
CA VAL A 114 6.61 -2.85 -15.08
C VAL A 114 7.44 -3.97 -14.49
N MET A 115 8.66 -4.16 -15.00
CA MET A 115 9.68 -5.00 -14.39
C MET A 115 10.79 -4.08 -13.89
N LEU A 116 10.97 -4.05 -12.57
CA LEU A 116 11.94 -3.20 -11.89
C LEU A 116 13.04 -4.07 -11.28
N VAL A 117 14.29 -3.74 -11.54
CA VAL A 117 15.45 -4.32 -10.86
C VAL A 117 15.88 -3.37 -9.75
N SER A 118 16.02 -3.91 -8.54
CA SER A 118 16.54 -3.17 -7.39
C SER A 118 17.42 -4.09 -6.54
N HIS A 119 18.41 -3.52 -5.87
CA HIS A 119 19.19 -4.17 -4.82
C HIS A 119 18.64 -3.83 -3.41
N ASP A 120 17.63 -2.98 -3.32
CA ASP A 120 16.98 -2.57 -2.09
C ASP A 120 15.68 -3.36 -1.90
N ILE A 121 15.64 -4.20 -0.85
CA ILE A 121 14.47 -5.03 -0.57
C ILE A 121 13.26 -4.19 -0.14
N ASP A 122 13.48 -3.07 0.58
CA ASP A 122 12.38 -2.23 1.04
C ASP A 122 11.71 -1.50 -0.14
N GLU A 123 12.49 -1.13 -1.15
CA GLU A 123 11.98 -0.63 -2.42
C GLU A 123 11.15 -1.70 -3.16
N ALA A 124 11.66 -2.92 -3.26
CA ALA A 124 10.95 -4.02 -3.91
C ALA A 124 9.63 -4.35 -3.17
N LEU A 125 9.64 -4.35 -1.84
CA LEU A 125 8.44 -4.56 -1.01
C LEU A 125 7.39 -3.47 -1.20
N LYS A 126 7.83 -2.22 -1.39
CA LYS A 126 6.94 -1.06 -1.58
C LYS A 126 6.31 -1.00 -2.96
N LEU A 127 7.09 -1.33 -4.00
CA LEU A 127 6.71 -1.08 -5.40
C LEU A 127 6.17 -2.31 -6.13
N GLY A 128 6.53 -3.51 -5.69
CA GLY A 128 6.26 -4.74 -6.42
C GLY A 128 4.96 -5.44 -6.03
N ASP A 129 4.12 -5.79 -7.00
CA ASP A 129 3.03 -6.75 -6.79
C ASP A 129 3.59 -8.17 -6.61
N ARG A 130 4.71 -8.47 -7.26
CA ARG A 130 5.47 -9.72 -7.13
C ARG A 130 6.96 -9.42 -7.12
N ILE A 131 7.70 -10.16 -6.30
CA ILE A 131 9.14 -10.04 -6.16
C ILE A 131 9.80 -11.35 -6.55
N ALA A 132 10.76 -11.30 -7.47
CA ALA A 132 11.62 -12.41 -7.84
C ALA A 132 13.01 -12.18 -7.21
N VAL A 133 13.37 -13.04 -6.26
CA VAL A 133 14.71 -13.02 -5.63
C VAL A 133 15.65 -13.88 -6.47
N PHE A 134 16.75 -13.29 -6.91
CA PHE A 134 17.79 -13.97 -7.67
C PHE A 134 18.96 -14.36 -6.76
N GLY A 135 19.44 -15.56 -6.93
CA GLY A 135 20.64 -16.07 -6.29
C GLY A 135 21.42 -16.97 -7.27
N GLN A 136 22.70 -16.73 -7.42
CA GLN A 136 23.60 -17.52 -8.30
C GLN A 136 23.07 -17.68 -9.73
N GLY A 137 22.51 -16.60 -10.29
CA GLY A 137 21.98 -16.58 -11.67
C GLY A 137 20.63 -17.28 -11.87
N LYS A 138 19.95 -17.68 -10.80
CA LYS A 138 18.63 -18.34 -10.85
C LYS A 138 17.61 -17.63 -9.97
N ILE A 139 16.33 -17.76 -10.33
CA ILE A 139 15.23 -17.32 -9.46
C ILE A 139 15.12 -18.33 -8.30
N VAL A 140 15.41 -17.87 -7.08
CA VAL A 140 15.32 -18.66 -5.85
C VAL A 140 13.88 -18.68 -5.32
N GLN A 141 13.19 -17.55 -5.39
CA GLN A 141 11.80 -17.41 -4.98
C GLN A 141 11.13 -16.32 -5.82
N CYS A 142 9.85 -16.52 -6.15
CA CYS A 142 9.00 -15.51 -6.77
C CYS A 142 7.65 -15.53 -6.08
N ALA A 143 7.33 -14.45 -5.31
CA ALA A 143 6.17 -14.39 -4.43
C ALA A 143 5.64 -12.96 -4.34
N THR A 144 4.48 -12.77 -3.71
CA THR A 144 4.04 -11.45 -3.29
C THR A 144 4.93 -10.93 -2.14
N PRO A 145 4.98 -9.61 -1.89
CA PRO A 145 5.74 -9.05 -0.76
C PRO A 145 5.42 -9.74 0.58
N ASP A 146 4.14 -9.89 0.92
CA ASP A 146 3.73 -10.52 2.18
C ASP A 146 4.11 -12.01 2.25
N GLU A 147 3.93 -12.78 1.16
CA GLU A 147 4.36 -14.19 1.09
C GLU A 147 5.89 -14.32 1.24
N LEU A 148 6.66 -13.42 0.62
CA LEU A 148 8.12 -13.42 0.70
C LEU A 148 8.62 -13.21 2.13
N LEU A 149 8.00 -12.27 2.86
CA LEU A 149 8.34 -11.97 4.25
C LEU A 149 7.84 -13.06 5.21
N ALA A 150 6.64 -13.61 4.97
CA ALA A 150 6.04 -14.62 5.83
C ALA A 150 6.75 -15.97 5.71
N LYS A 151 7.09 -16.38 4.48
CA LYS A 151 7.60 -17.72 4.15
C LYS A 151 8.81 -17.65 3.20
N PRO A 152 9.98 -17.19 3.67
CA PRO A 152 11.20 -17.28 2.86
C PRO A 152 11.50 -18.72 2.48
N ALA A 153 11.86 -18.96 1.22
CA ALA A 153 12.08 -20.31 0.68
C ALA A 153 13.31 -21.02 1.30
N ASN A 154 14.29 -20.25 1.75
CA ASN A 154 15.51 -20.76 2.39
C ASN A 154 16.18 -19.66 3.23
N GLU A 155 17.28 -20.01 3.89
CA GLU A 155 18.04 -19.10 4.75
C GLU A 155 18.63 -17.91 3.98
N PHE A 156 19.04 -18.11 2.73
CA PHE A 156 19.51 -17.00 1.87
C PHE A 156 18.43 -15.94 1.68
N VAL A 157 17.22 -16.35 1.31
CA VAL A 157 16.10 -15.41 1.16
C VAL A 157 15.74 -14.79 2.52
N GLY A 158 15.74 -15.58 3.60
CA GLY A 158 15.48 -15.11 4.95
C GLY A 158 16.46 -14.02 5.40
N SER A 159 17.75 -14.19 5.13
CA SER A 159 18.78 -13.19 5.44
C SER A 159 18.66 -11.95 4.55
N PHE A 160 18.29 -12.13 3.27
CA PHE A 160 18.10 -11.02 2.32
C PHE A 160 16.94 -10.10 2.70
N VAL A 161 15.79 -10.65 3.14
CA VAL A 161 14.62 -9.85 3.56
C VAL A 161 14.81 -9.21 4.95
N GLY A 162 15.77 -9.69 5.74
CA GLY A 162 16.15 -9.14 7.05
C GLY A 162 15.45 -9.79 8.23
N GLN A 163 16.03 -9.60 9.43
CA GLN A 163 15.50 -10.14 10.67
C GLN A 163 14.21 -9.42 11.11
N ASP A 164 14.01 -8.19 10.65
CA ASP A 164 12.85 -7.33 10.91
C ASP A 164 11.67 -7.59 9.97
N ARG A 165 11.72 -8.68 9.18
CA ARG A 165 10.70 -9.05 8.19
C ARG A 165 9.27 -9.07 8.75
N THR A 166 9.10 -9.48 10.01
CA THR A 166 7.80 -9.50 10.68
C THR A 166 7.26 -8.08 10.87
N LEU A 167 8.11 -7.12 11.23
CA LEU A 167 7.73 -5.71 11.37
C LEU A 167 7.45 -5.07 10.00
N LYS A 168 8.21 -5.45 8.95
CA LYS A 168 7.95 -4.99 7.59
C LYS A 168 6.57 -5.42 7.09
N ARG A 169 6.08 -6.60 7.49
CA ARG A 169 4.73 -7.06 7.17
C ARG A 169 3.64 -6.13 7.68
N LEU A 170 3.85 -5.46 8.81
CA LEU A 170 2.90 -4.48 9.34
C LEU A 170 2.61 -3.31 8.37
N LEU A 171 3.53 -3.00 7.47
CA LEU A 171 3.37 -1.95 6.46
C LEU A 171 2.56 -2.42 5.24
N LEU A 172 2.56 -3.73 4.97
CA LEU A 172 1.97 -4.31 3.76
C LEU A 172 0.51 -4.73 3.94
N VAL A 173 0.11 -4.97 5.19
CA VAL A 173 -1.20 -5.54 5.52
C VAL A 173 -2.11 -4.44 6.04
N GLN A 174 -3.29 -4.32 5.44
CA GLN A 174 -4.30 -3.36 5.87
C GLN A 174 -5.18 -3.94 6.98
N ALA A 175 -5.73 -3.08 7.83
CA ALA A 175 -6.60 -3.50 8.92
C ALA A 175 -7.83 -4.28 8.40
N GLY A 176 -8.43 -3.82 7.30
CA GLY A 176 -9.58 -4.48 6.68
C GLY A 176 -9.30 -5.88 6.13
N ASP A 177 -8.02 -6.20 5.84
CA ASP A 177 -7.64 -7.55 5.38
C ASP A 177 -7.62 -8.58 6.51
N VAL A 178 -7.47 -8.12 7.76
CA VAL A 178 -7.23 -8.98 8.94
C VAL A 178 -8.18 -8.70 10.09
N THR A 179 -9.22 -7.90 9.90
CA THR A 179 -10.29 -7.75 10.89
C THR A 179 -10.92 -9.10 11.19
N ASP A 180 -11.16 -9.37 12.46
CA ASP A 180 -11.87 -10.57 12.86
C ASP A 180 -13.32 -10.49 12.41
N GLN A 181 -13.63 -11.14 11.28
CA GLN A 181 -14.99 -11.19 10.73
C GLN A 181 -15.96 -12.01 11.59
N GLN A 182 -15.46 -12.81 12.53
CA GLN A 182 -16.33 -13.53 13.48
C GLN A 182 -16.89 -12.58 14.55
N GLN A 183 -16.26 -11.42 14.77
CA GLN A 183 -16.71 -10.40 15.71
C GLN A 183 -17.42 -9.23 15.02
N THR A 184 -18.17 -9.50 13.97
CA THR A 184 -18.99 -8.47 13.27
C THR A 184 -20.39 -8.33 13.86
N LEU A 185 -20.74 -9.09 14.90
CA LEU A 185 -22.02 -8.96 15.57
C LEU A 185 -22.12 -7.60 16.25
N THR A 186 -23.19 -6.90 15.95
CA THR A 186 -23.49 -5.58 16.50
C THR A 186 -24.90 -5.52 17.05
N VAL A 187 -25.13 -4.60 17.97
CA VAL A 187 -26.45 -4.30 18.50
C VAL A 187 -26.74 -2.81 18.38
N LYS A 188 -28.01 -2.44 18.52
CA LYS A 188 -28.42 -1.02 18.56
C LYS A 188 -28.50 -0.50 19.99
N ARG A 189 -28.52 0.83 20.17
CA ARG A 189 -28.71 1.46 21.48
C ARG A 189 -29.96 0.95 22.21
N SER A 190 -31.04 0.75 21.45
CA SER A 190 -32.33 0.29 21.96
C SER A 190 -32.40 -1.22 22.24
N THR A 191 -31.37 -1.99 21.89
CA THR A 191 -31.36 -3.44 22.13
C THR A 191 -31.35 -3.71 23.63
N PRO A 192 -32.25 -4.60 24.14
CA PRO A 192 -32.25 -4.98 25.55
C PRO A 192 -30.91 -5.61 25.98
N LEU A 193 -30.44 -5.27 27.17
CA LEU A 193 -29.17 -5.80 27.71
C LEU A 193 -29.18 -7.33 27.84
N ALA A 194 -30.33 -7.94 28.11
CA ALA A 194 -30.48 -9.39 28.17
C ALA A 194 -30.23 -10.05 26.81
N GLU A 195 -30.70 -9.44 25.71
CA GLU A 195 -30.46 -9.90 24.31
C GLU A 195 -28.98 -9.72 23.94
N ALA A 196 -28.40 -8.56 24.23
CA ALA A 196 -26.99 -8.31 24.01
C ALA A 196 -26.10 -9.27 24.79
N PHE A 197 -26.48 -9.62 26.05
CA PHE A 197 -25.77 -10.60 26.84
C PHE A 197 -25.85 -12.00 26.20
N ALA A 198 -27.03 -12.46 25.81
CA ALA A 198 -27.21 -13.75 25.14
C ALA A 198 -26.37 -13.87 23.88
N LEU A 199 -26.37 -12.84 23.02
CA LEU A 199 -25.52 -12.79 21.82
C LEU A 199 -24.03 -12.91 22.16
N MET A 200 -23.55 -12.22 23.20
CA MET A 200 -22.16 -12.29 23.64
C MET A 200 -21.81 -13.65 24.25
N ASP A 201 -22.72 -14.26 24.97
CA ASP A 201 -22.51 -15.57 25.66
C ASP A 201 -22.47 -16.70 24.63
N ASP A 202 -23.41 -16.73 23.69
CA ASP A 202 -23.50 -17.71 22.61
C ASP A 202 -22.27 -17.69 21.66
N ASN A 203 -21.63 -16.53 21.51
CA ASN A 203 -20.48 -16.33 20.61
C ASN A 203 -19.15 -16.16 21.36
N ASP A 204 -19.11 -16.42 22.66
CA ASP A 204 -17.94 -16.22 23.54
C ASP A 204 -17.27 -14.85 23.43
N MET A 205 -18.06 -13.80 23.23
CA MET A 205 -17.59 -12.42 23.10
C MET A 205 -17.46 -11.76 24.48
N ARG A 206 -16.40 -10.98 24.69
CA ARG A 206 -16.19 -10.19 25.93
C ARG A 206 -16.96 -8.88 25.93
N SER A 207 -17.21 -8.34 24.75
CA SER A 207 -17.94 -7.10 24.49
C SER A 207 -18.65 -7.17 23.15
N ILE A 208 -19.67 -6.36 22.97
CA ILE A 208 -20.39 -6.23 21.70
C ILE A 208 -20.45 -4.75 21.29
N THR A 209 -20.18 -4.49 20.02
CA THR A 209 -20.20 -3.14 19.45
C THR A 209 -21.65 -2.69 19.26
N VAL A 210 -21.92 -1.47 19.73
CA VAL A 210 -23.21 -0.78 19.53
C VAL A 210 -23.07 0.16 18.34
N VAL A 211 -23.99 0.04 17.37
CA VAL A 211 -24.00 0.87 16.17
C VAL A 211 -25.26 1.73 16.07
N ASP A 212 -25.18 2.79 15.28
CA ASP A 212 -26.35 3.60 14.90
C ASP A 212 -27.18 2.94 13.79
N ASN A 213 -28.17 3.67 13.27
CA ASN A 213 -29.03 3.17 12.18
C ASN A 213 -28.29 3.02 10.84
N ASP A 214 -27.19 3.76 10.66
CA ASP A 214 -26.35 3.71 9.46
C ASP A 214 -25.22 2.68 9.58
N GLY A 215 -25.13 1.98 10.71
CA GLY A 215 -24.11 0.96 10.98
C GLY A 215 -22.80 1.55 11.50
N ARG A 216 -22.76 2.81 11.92
CA ARG A 216 -21.55 3.45 12.46
C ARG A 216 -21.36 3.10 13.93
N PRO A 217 -20.15 2.78 14.38
CA PRO A 217 -19.88 2.37 15.75
C PRO A 217 -20.01 3.57 16.71
N LEU A 218 -20.83 3.41 17.74
CA LEU A 218 -21.09 4.42 18.77
C LEU A 218 -20.33 4.15 20.05
N GLY A 219 -20.10 2.88 20.36
CA GLY A 219 -19.47 2.41 21.56
C GLY A 219 -19.64 0.90 21.70
N PHE A 220 -19.41 0.39 22.88
CA PHE A 220 -19.52 -1.04 23.17
C PHE A 220 -20.11 -1.31 24.55
N VAL A 221 -20.70 -2.49 24.73
CA VAL A 221 -21.20 -3.01 26.01
C VAL A 221 -20.36 -4.22 26.41
N LYS A 222 -19.98 -4.33 27.69
CA LYS A 222 -19.21 -5.45 28.20
C LYS A 222 -20.10 -6.57 28.71
N ARG A 223 -19.80 -7.84 28.35
CA ARG A 223 -20.57 -9.02 28.80
C ARG A 223 -20.76 -9.08 30.32
N ARG A 224 -19.70 -8.80 31.06
CA ARG A 224 -19.74 -8.84 32.56
C ARG A 224 -20.72 -7.84 33.16
N GLU A 225 -20.92 -6.67 32.52
CA GLU A 225 -21.79 -5.60 32.97
C GLU A 225 -23.24 -5.83 32.53
N ALA A 226 -23.44 -6.44 31.37
CA ALA A 226 -24.77 -6.81 30.84
C ALA A 226 -25.40 -8.01 31.57
N ARG A 227 -24.59 -8.82 32.28
CA ARG A 227 -25.05 -10.03 32.95
C ARG A 227 -26.04 -9.70 34.08
N GLY A 228 -27.32 -10.08 33.91
CA GLY A 228 -28.37 -9.83 34.86
C GLY A 228 -28.83 -8.38 34.99
N ALA A 229 -28.32 -7.49 34.12
CA ALA A 229 -28.76 -6.10 34.05
C ALA A 229 -30.10 -5.95 33.33
N SER A 230 -30.89 -4.97 33.76
CA SER A 230 -32.15 -4.57 33.12
C SER A 230 -31.90 -3.27 32.31
N GLY A 231 -32.76 -3.00 31.33
CA GLY A 231 -32.64 -1.81 30.49
C GLY A 231 -32.05 -2.09 29.10
N ASN A 232 -31.57 -1.06 28.44
CA ASN A 232 -31.08 -1.10 27.06
C ASN A 232 -29.55 -0.87 27.00
N CYS A 233 -28.94 -1.22 25.87
CA CYS A 233 -27.50 -1.05 25.64
C CYS A 233 -27.01 0.37 25.82
N GLU A 234 -27.86 1.40 25.63
CA GLU A 234 -27.52 2.80 25.84
C GLU A 234 -27.09 3.10 27.29
N GLU A 235 -27.67 2.40 28.27
CA GLU A 235 -27.41 2.62 29.72
C GLU A 235 -26.02 2.16 30.16
N LEU A 236 -25.44 1.17 29.45
CA LEU A 236 -24.11 0.62 29.76
C LEU A 236 -23.11 0.88 28.59
N LEU A 237 -23.38 1.90 27.77
CA LEU A 237 -22.55 2.22 26.60
C LEU A 237 -21.22 2.84 27.03
N HIS A 238 -20.13 2.16 26.68
CA HIS A 238 -18.77 2.70 26.79
C HIS A 238 -18.34 3.29 25.45
N SER A 239 -17.78 4.49 25.49
CA SER A 239 -17.21 5.11 24.29
C SER A 239 -15.90 4.44 23.87
N PHE A 240 -15.67 4.36 22.57
CA PHE A 240 -14.36 3.97 22.06
C PHE A 240 -13.34 5.07 22.34
N LYS A 241 -12.12 4.69 22.73
CA LYS A 241 -11.00 5.62 22.86
C LYS A 241 -10.48 6.07 21.48
N ILE A 242 -10.50 5.15 20.53
CA ILE A 242 -9.97 5.28 19.18
C ILE A 242 -10.76 4.44 18.20
N THR A 243 -10.66 4.79 16.91
CA THR A 243 -11.22 4.03 15.80
C THR A 243 -10.15 3.90 14.73
N GLY A 244 -10.04 2.74 14.11
CA GLY A 244 -9.18 2.49 12.96
C GLY A 244 -9.97 2.47 11.66
N LYS A 245 -9.31 2.72 10.54
CA LYS A 245 -9.90 2.61 9.21
C LYS A 245 -9.41 1.34 8.51
N ALA A 246 -10.25 0.75 7.67
CA ALA A 246 -9.94 -0.49 6.97
C ALA A 246 -8.71 -0.36 6.05
N GLU A 247 -8.49 0.83 5.47
CA GLU A 247 -7.34 1.11 4.60
C GLU A 247 -6.03 1.41 5.34
N GLU A 248 -6.06 1.58 6.67
CA GLU A 248 -4.84 1.79 7.45
C GLU A 248 -4.02 0.51 7.55
N ASN A 249 -2.69 0.62 7.39
CA ASN A 249 -1.82 -0.53 7.59
C ASN A 249 -1.68 -0.88 9.10
N LEU A 250 -1.31 -2.12 9.38
CA LEU A 250 -1.21 -2.62 10.76
C LEU A 250 -0.22 -1.86 11.63
N ARG A 251 0.80 -1.21 11.05
CA ARG A 251 1.75 -0.37 11.78
C ARG A 251 1.06 0.85 12.37
N VAL A 252 0.20 1.53 11.57
CA VAL A 252 -0.59 2.69 12.03
C VAL A 252 -1.58 2.26 13.09
N VAL A 253 -2.28 1.14 12.87
CA VAL A 253 -3.22 0.56 13.83
C VAL A 253 -2.54 0.27 15.17
N LEU A 254 -1.39 -0.40 15.12
CA LEU A 254 -0.63 -0.75 16.33
C LEU A 254 -0.11 0.49 17.07
N SER A 255 0.36 1.52 16.34
CA SER A 255 0.76 2.81 16.92
C SER A 255 -0.39 3.47 17.68
N LYS A 256 -1.59 3.53 17.09
CA LYS A 256 -2.79 4.06 17.74
C LYS A 256 -3.15 3.28 19.02
N LEU A 257 -3.08 1.94 18.97
CA LEU A 257 -3.35 1.10 20.15
C LEU A 257 -2.42 1.43 21.31
N TYR A 258 -1.12 1.59 21.03
CA TYR A 258 -0.13 1.96 22.05
C TYR A 258 -0.30 3.39 22.57
N GLU A 259 -0.46 4.37 21.69
CA GLU A 259 -0.63 5.78 22.04
C GLU A 259 -1.81 6.01 22.99
N HIS A 260 -2.91 5.24 22.81
CA HIS A 260 -4.13 5.38 23.61
C HIS A 260 -4.25 4.33 24.71
N ASN A 261 -3.20 3.53 24.94
CA ASN A 261 -3.21 2.42 25.89
C ASN A 261 -4.49 1.57 25.76
N SER A 262 -4.77 1.14 24.52
CA SER A 262 -5.91 0.29 24.18
C SER A 262 -5.42 -1.05 23.66
N VAL A 263 -6.07 -2.13 24.10
CA VAL A 263 -5.74 -3.50 23.63
C VAL A 263 -6.47 -3.87 22.34
N TRP A 264 -7.51 -3.13 21.98
CA TRP A 264 -8.30 -3.32 20.78
C TRP A 264 -8.96 -2.02 20.31
N MET A 265 -9.45 -1.99 19.06
CA MET A 265 -10.25 -0.90 18.52
C MET A 265 -11.22 -1.42 17.44
N PRO A 266 -12.35 -0.75 17.24
CA PRO A 266 -13.21 -0.99 16.10
C PRO A 266 -12.56 -0.46 14.82
N ILE A 267 -12.81 -1.16 13.72
CA ILE A 267 -12.41 -0.77 12.38
C ILE A 267 -13.65 -0.35 11.60
N VAL A 268 -13.52 0.72 10.84
CA VAL A 268 -14.59 1.24 9.99
C VAL A 268 -14.16 1.22 8.51
N ASP A 269 -15.14 1.07 7.63
CA ASP A 269 -14.97 1.19 6.18
C ASP A 269 -14.89 2.67 5.73
N GLU A 270 -14.83 2.90 4.41
CA GLU A 270 -14.77 4.23 3.79
C GLU A 270 -16.02 5.09 4.11
N ASP A 271 -17.18 4.47 4.33
CA ASP A 271 -18.44 5.14 4.71
C ASP A 271 -18.54 5.40 6.23
N GLY A 272 -17.55 4.94 7.01
CA GLY A 272 -17.53 5.03 8.47
C GLY A 272 -18.39 3.97 9.17
N ARG A 273 -18.80 2.91 8.47
CA ARG A 273 -19.55 1.79 9.02
C ARG A 273 -18.62 0.79 9.68
N TYR A 274 -19.12 0.13 10.71
CA TYR A 274 -18.37 -0.90 11.42
C TYR A 274 -18.06 -2.10 10.50
N SER A 275 -16.79 -2.41 10.39
CA SER A 275 -16.25 -3.47 9.54
C SER A 275 -15.68 -4.65 10.35
N GLY A 276 -15.59 -4.52 11.68
CA GLY A 276 -15.03 -5.51 12.58
C GLY A 276 -14.13 -4.87 13.62
N GLU A 277 -13.38 -5.68 14.37
CA GLU A 277 -12.42 -5.19 15.34
C GLU A 277 -11.04 -5.77 15.14
N ILE A 278 -10.04 -5.10 15.69
CA ILE A 278 -8.67 -5.57 15.70
C ILE A 278 -8.05 -5.40 17.09
N SER A 279 -7.32 -6.42 17.55
CA SER A 279 -6.63 -6.41 18.83
C SER A 279 -5.12 -6.60 18.66
N GLN A 280 -4.34 -6.24 19.69
CA GLN A 280 -2.90 -6.50 19.71
C GLN A 280 -2.61 -8.01 19.61
N ASP A 281 -3.39 -8.86 20.33
CA ASP A 281 -3.24 -10.31 20.29
C ASP A 281 -3.51 -10.85 18.88
N TYR A 282 -4.55 -10.35 18.22
CA TYR A 282 -4.89 -10.77 16.87
C TYR A 282 -3.81 -10.39 15.85
N ILE A 283 -3.22 -9.20 15.97
CA ILE A 283 -2.07 -8.80 15.13
C ILE A 283 -0.88 -9.74 15.39
N ALA A 284 -0.58 -10.05 16.66
CA ALA A 284 0.52 -10.95 17.01
C ALA A 284 0.30 -12.37 16.45
N ASP A 285 -0.92 -12.90 16.57
CA ASP A 285 -1.29 -14.21 16.03
C ASP A 285 -1.21 -14.24 14.48
N TYR A 286 -1.68 -13.19 13.81
CA TYR A 286 -1.56 -13.06 12.37
C TYR A 286 -0.10 -13.09 11.92
N LEU A 287 0.77 -12.33 12.58
CA LEU A 287 2.19 -12.25 12.23
C LEU A 287 2.93 -13.56 12.50
N SER A 288 2.60 -14.26 13.60
CA SER A 288 3.27 -15.50 14.02
C SER A 288 2.80 -16.72 13.22
N SER A 289 1.54 -16.77 12.83
CA SER A 289 0.93 -17.93 12.15
C SER A 289 1.44 -18.16 10.71
N GLY A 290 2.20 -17.22 10.15
CA GLY A 290 2.60 -17.26 8.74
C GLY A 290 1.42 -17.20 7.77
N ARG A 291 0.23 -16.78 8.23
CA ARG A 291 -0.92 -16.46 7.36
C ARG A 291 -0.53 -15.31 6.44
N THR A 292 -1.07 -15.32 5.24
CA THR A 292 -0.84 -14.25 4.26
C THR A 292 -2.19 -13.70 3.82
N ARG A 293 -2.22 -12.47 3.29
CA ARG A 293 -3.42 -11.82 2.76
C ARG A 293 -4.23 -12.76 1.83
N ARG A 294 -3.55 -13.59 1.06
CA ARG A 294 -4.16 -14.56 0.13
C ARG A 294 -4.83 -15.75 0.83
N SER A 295 -4.41 -16.08 2.05
CA SER A 295 -4.98 -17.19 2.84
C SER A 295 -6.22 -16.79 3.63
N LEU A 296 -6.49 -15.49 3.80
CA LEU A 296 -7.67 -14.97 4.49
C LEU A 296 -8.89 -14.86 3.56
N ASN A 297 -8.67 -14.76 2.25
CA ASN A 297 -9.72 -14.66 1.24
C ASN A 297 -10.14 -16.03 0.65
N ARG A 298 -9.81 -17.14 1.30
CA ARG A 298 -10.27 -18.51 1.02
C ARG A 298 -11.06 -19.05 2.20
#